data_958a66dd2da8ac1e2e1bd24e7b0eada8
#
_entry.id   958a66dd2da8ac1e2e1bd24e7b0eada8
#
_cell.length_a   1.000
_cell.length_b   1.000
_cell.length_c   1.000
_cell.angle_alpha   90.00
_cell.angle_beta   90.00
_cell.angle_gamma   90.00
#
_symmetry.space_group_name_H-M   'P 1'
#
loop_
_entity.id
_entity.type
_entity.pdbx_description
1 polymer ?
#
loop_
_entity_poly.entity_id
_entity_poly.type
_entity_poly.pdbx_seq_one_letter_code
_entity_poly.pdbx_strand_id
1 'polypeptide(L)'
;MIQFPNCKINLGLSILEKRTDGFHALETVFYPIALNDLLEITAISGNQNELVEFTSSGNPIPGDVSGNLCVKAYHLLKADFPQLPAVKIHLHKKIPIGAGLGGGSSDGAKALSILNDLFELKLTKEKLIHYAAQLGSDCPFFVLNEACHATGRGEIMQSIPIHLSNYTIALLHPGIPISTGWAFHQITPAIKEKNIASIIQQPITTWKNELINDFEIPVFKAHPSLSLIKNYLYDKGAIYASLSGSGSSIFGLLPKGTILNPSPAFDKLKMDII
;
A
#
# COMPACT_ATOMS: atom_id res chain seq x y z
N MET A 1 9.73 17.79 11.52
CA MET A 1 10.21 17.27 10.21
C MET A 1 8.99 16.86 9.40
N ILE A 2 8.98 17.12 8.08
CA ILE A 2 7.88 16.78 7.17
C ILE A 2 8.39 15.78 6.15
N GLN A 3 7.59 14.75 5.85
CA GLN A 3 7.83 13.80 4.77
C GLN A 3 6.52 13.44 4.04
N PHE A 4 6.65 12.78 2.89
CA PHE A 4 5.52 12.45 2.02
C PHE A 4 5.42 10.92 1.85
N PRO A 5 4.70 10.22 2.74
CA PRO A 5 4.44 8.79 2.60
C PRO A 5 3.71 8.50 1.29
N ASN A 6 4.32 7.69 0.43
CA ASN A 6 3.70 7.27 -0.84
C ASN A 6 2.88 5.98 -0.69
N CYS A 7 2.06 5.64 -1.68
CA CYS A 7 1.37 4.36 -1.70
C CYS A 7 2.05 3.33 -2.62
N LYS A 8 1.48 2.13 -2.68
CA LYS A 8 1.92 1.04 -3.56
C LYS A 8 0.74 0.47 -4.36
N ILE A 9 1.05 -0.19 -5.45
CA ILE A 9 0.16 -1.12 -6.14
C ILE A 9 0.74 -2.53 -6.10
N ASN A 10 -0.12 -3.53 -6.35
CA ASN A 10 0.29 -4.92 -6.52
C ASN A 10 0.29 -5.26 -8.01
N LEU A 11 1.44 -5.58 -8.56
CA LEU A 11 1.56 -6.13 -9.91
C LEU A 11 1.42 -7.65 -9.81
N GLY A 12 0.19 -8.14 -10.01
CA GLY A 12 -0.21 -9.50 -9.70
C GLY A 12 -0.27 -9.79 -8.19
N LEU A 13 -1.09 -10.76 -7.82
CA LEU A 13 -1.14 -11.29 -6.46
C LEU A 13 -1.69 -12.72 -6.50
N SER A 14 -0.91 -13.68 -6.07
CA SER A 14 -1.28 -15.09 -6.01
C SER A 14 -1.35 -15.56 -4.56
N ILE A 15 -2.41 -16.27 -4.20
CA ILE A 15 -2.56 -16.91 -2.88
C ILE A 15 -2.21 -18.38 -3.05
N LEU A 16 -1.09 -18.81 -2.46
CA LEU A 16 -0.46 -20.08 -2.75
C LEU A 16 -0.94 -21.20 -1.83
N GLU A 17 -1.02 -20.91 -0.52
CA GLU A 17 -1.44 -21.88 0.49
C GLU A 17 -2.01 -21.22 1.75
N LYS A 18 -2.80 -21.96 2.52
CA LYS A 18 -3.19 -21.58 3.88
C LYS A 18 -2.17 -22.14 4.85
N ARG A 19 -1.55 -21.28 5.63
CA ARG A 19 -0.51 -21.61 6.60
C ARG A 19 -1.09 -22.13 7.92
N THR A 20 -0.27 -22.83 8.68
CA THR A 20 -0.64 -23.34 10.01
C THR A 20 -0.82 -22.23 11.06
N ASP A 21 -0.25 -21.04 10.83
CA ASP A 21 -0.39 -19.86 11.69
C ASP A 21 -1.69 -19.06 11.43
N GLY A 22 -2.58 -19.59 10.55
CA GLY A 22 -3.85 -18.97 10.20
C GLY A 22 -3.78 -17.92 9.10
N PHE A 23 -2.59 -17.52 8.66
CA PHE A 23 -2.36 -16.64 7.53
C PHE A 23 -2.31 -17.42 6.21
N HIS A 24 -2.08 -16.68 5.10
CA HIS A 24 -1.89 -17.26 3.78
C HIS A 24 -0.48 -16.94 3.27
N ALA A 25 0.15 -17.91 2.63
CA ALA A 25 1.31 -17.66 1.81
C ALA A 25 0.85 -17.05 0.50
N LEU A 26 1.48 -15.95 0.12
CA LEU A 26 1.19 -15.22 -1.10
C LEU A 26 2.45 -14.94 -1.91
N GLU A 27 2.25 -14.57 -3.16
CA GLU A 27 3.27 -14.02 -4.03
C GLU A 27 2.71 -12.78 -4.72
N THR A 28 3.50 -11.70 -4.75
CA THR A 28 3.13 -10.45 -5.43
C THR A 28 4.38 -9.64 -5.80
N VAL A 29 4.24 -8.67 -6.66
CA VAL A 29 5.23 -7.59 -6.78
C VAL A 29 4.61 -6.31 -6.26
N PHE A 30 5.22 -5.73 -5.24
CA PHE A 30 4.91 -4.37 -4.78
C PHE A 30 5.64 -3.36 -5.65
N TYR A 31 4.90 -2.35 -6.08
CA TYR A 31 5.44 -1.23 -6.85
C TYR A 31 5.03 0.10 -6.22
N PRO A 32 6.00 0.97 -5.80
CA PRO A 32 5.69 2.26 -5.21
C PRO A 32 5.18 3.22 -6.27
N ILE A 33 4.16 4.02 -5.95
CA ILE A 33 3.60 5.04 -6.83
C ILE A 33 3.50 6.39 -6.11
N ALA A 34 3.59 7.49 -6.87
CA ALA A 34 3.73 8.85 -6.36
C ALA A 34 2.38 9.51 -5.97
N LEU A 35 1.46 8.77 -5.36
CA LEU A 35 0.32 9.32 -4.63
C LEU A 35 0.67 9.34 -3.16
N ASN A 36 0.78 10.53 -2.55
CA ASN A 36 1.37 10.69 -1.23
C ASN A 36 0.38 11.31 -0.24
N ASP A 37 0.51 10.89 1.03
CA ASP A 37 0.06 11.64 2.19
C ASP A 37 1.12 12.70 2.59
N LEU A 38 0.84 13.52 3.60
CA LEU A 38 1.83 14.37 4.25
C LEU A 38 1.86 14.03 5.72
N LEU A 39 3.04 13.75 6.24
CA LEU A 39 3.29 13.44 7.65
C LEU A 39 4.27 14.44 8.23
N GLU A 40 3.84 15.15 9.27
CA GLU A 40 4.69 16.03 10.06
C GLU A 40 4.84 15.48 11.47
N ILE A 41 6.08 15.42 11.96
CA ILE A 41 6.39 15.11 13.36
C ILE A 41 7.31 16.18 13.92
N THR A 42 6.95 16.71 15.08
CA THR A 42 7.74 17.70 15.83
C THR A 42 7.88 17.28 17.29
N ALA A 43 9.02 17.60 17.89
CA ALA A 43 9.21 17.42 19.33
C ALA A 43 8.37 18.44 20.11
N ILE A 44 7.83 18.02 21.24
CA ILE A 44 7.15 18.91 22.21
C ILE A 44 8.12 19.19 23.36
N SER A 45 8.31 20.47 23.69
CA SER A 45 9.14 20.90 24.80
C SER A 45 8.32 20.95 26.10
N GLY A 46 8.91 20.51 27.22
CA GLY A 46 8.32 20.57 28.56
C GLY A 46 7.73 19.23 29.04
N ASN A 47 7.23 19.24 30.28
CA ASN A 47 6.60 18.09 30.92
C ASN A 47 5.16 17.98 30.39
N GLN A 48 4.89 16.99 29.57
CA GLN A 48 3.57 16.72 28.99
C GLN A 48 2.92 15.52 29.68
N ASN A 49 1.61 15.60 29.91
CA ASN A 49 0.82 14.47 30.40
C ASN A 49 0.63 13.39 29.29
N GLU A 50 0.67 13.80 28.04
CA GLU A 50 0.55 12.91 26.89
C GLU A 50 1.88 12.85 26.10
N LEU A 51 2.28 11.64 25.74
CA LEU A 51 3.51 11.40 24.98
C LEU A 51 3.34 11.71 23.48
N VAL A 52 2.12 11.66 22.96
CA VAL A 52 1.81 11.88 21.55
C VAL A 52 0.55 12.73 21.42
N GLU A 53 0.66 13.91 20.84
CA GLU A 53 -0.46 14.68 20.31
C GLU A 53 -0.68 14.29 18.85
N PHE A 54 -1.78 13.62 18.51
CA PHE A 54 -2.11 13.24 17.15
C PHE A 54 -3.26 14.09 16.59
N THR A 55 -3.03 14.64 15.40
CA THR A 55 -4.06 15.35 14.63
C THR A 55 -4.06 14.85 13.19
N SER A 56 -5.21 14.92 12.51
CA SER A 56 -5.32 14.57 11.12
C SER A 56 -6.21 15.50 10.33
N SER A 57 -5.99 15.54 9.01
CA SER A 57 -6.79 16.28 8.04
C SER A 57 -6.90 15.49 6.72
N GLY A 58 -7.71 15.96 5.78
CA GLY A 58 -7.96 15.26 4.51
C GLY A 58 -9.01 14.17 4.65
N ASN A 59 -8.74 12.96 4.09
CA ASN A 59 -9.67 11.83 4.19
C ASN A 59 -9.82 11.39 5.67
N PRO A 60 -11.06 11.18 6.18
CA PRO A 60 -11.30 10.77 7.56
C PRO A 60 -10.59 9.44 7.88
N ILE A 61 -9.88 9.39 9.01
CA ILE A 61 -9.21 8.17 9.49
C ILE A 61 -10.15 7.46 10.46
N PRO A 62 -10.61 6.24 10.18
CA PRO A 62 -11.50 5.51 11.07
C PRO A 62 -10.75 4.94 12.27
N GLY A 63 -11.46 4.73 13.38
CA GLY A 63 -10.95 4.12 14.60
C GLY A 63 -10.30 5.09 15.57
N ASP A 64 -9.76 4.53 16.65
CA ASP A 64 -9.13 5.30 17.72
C ASP A 64 -7.71 5.70 17.34
N VAL A 65 -7.26 6.83 17.87
CA VAL A 65 -5.90 7.37 17.69
C VAL A 65 -4.82 6.35 18.07
N SER A 66 -5.04 5.58 19.14
CA SER A 66 -4.10 4.52 19.58
C SER A 66 -3.91 3.41 18.54
N GLY A 67 -4.87 3.21 17.64
CA GLY A 67 -4.81 2.27 16.52
C GLY A 67 -3.95 2.77 15.35
N ASN A 68 -3.66 4.08 15.29
CA ASN A 68 -2.92 4.68 14.16
C ASN A 68 -1.46 4.23 14.16
N LEU A 69 -0.96 3.82 12.98
CA LEU A 69 0.40 3.26 12.86
C LEU A 69 1.51 4.28 13.11
N CYS A 70 1.27 5.58 12.90
CA CYS A 70 2.24 6.62 13.27
C CYS A 70 2.41 6.72 14.79
N VAL A 71 1.28 6.62 15.52
CA VAL A 71 1.29 6.63 16.99
C VAL A 71 1.93 5.36 17.53
N LYS A 72 1.60 4.19 16.95
CA LYS A 72 2.24 2.91 17.30
C LYS A 72 3.75 2.92 17.03
N ALA A 73 4.18 3.53 15.91
CA ALA A 73 5.59 3.68 15.58
C ALA A 73 6.37 4.45 16.68
N TYR A 74 5.78 5.55 17.18
CA TYR A 74 6.37 6.29 18.29
C TYR A 74 6.46 5.42 19.55
N HIS A 75 5.38 4.78 19.97
CA HIS A 75 5.38 3.96 21.18
C HIS A 75 6.34 2.76 21.09
N LEU A 76 6.46 2.16 19.90
CA LEU A 76 7.39 1.08 19.65
C LEU A 76 8.85 1.53 19.85
N LEU A 77 9.23 2.69 19.31
CA LEU A 77 10.57 3.25 19.52
C LEU A 77 10.76 3.74 20.95
N LYS A 78 9.73 4.33 21.58
CA LYS A 78 9.78 4.81 22.97
C LYS A 78 10.10 3.71 23.97
N ALA A 79 9.65 2.47 23.70
CA ALA A 79 9.95 1.32 24.55
C ALA A 79 11.46 1.00 24.59
N ASP A 80 12.15 1.10 23.46
CA ASP A 80 13.59 0.84 23.36
C ASP A 80 14.45 2.11 23.61
N PHE A 81 13.86 3.29 23.43
CA PHE A 81 14.48 4.60 23.63
C PHE A 81 13.69 5.45 24.63
N PRO A 82 13.74 5.14 25.96
CA PRO A 82 12.95 5.83 26.98
C PRO A 82 13.17 7.34 27.05
N GLN A 83 14.31 7.83 26.55
CA GLN A 83 14.66 9.26 26.51
C GLN A 83 13.95 10.04 25.39
N LEU A 84 13.23 9.38 24.44
CA LEU A 84 12.50 10.08 23.39
C LEU A 84 11.53 11.09 24.03
N PRO A 85 11.55 12.38 23.61
CA PRO A 85 10.60 13.36 24.11
C PRO A 85 9.20 13.11 23.56
N ALA A 86 8.19 13.77 24.15
CA ALA A 86 6.84 13.79 23.58
C ALA A 86 6.85 14.44 22.18
N VAL A 87 5.92 14.01 21.34
CA VAL A 87 5.83 14.46 19.94
C VAL A 87 4.42 14.90 19.57
N LYS A 88 4.36 15.86 18.65
CA LYS A 88 3.16 16.19 17.90
C LYS A 88 3.25 15.57 16.51
N ILE A 89 2.21 14.84 16.14
CA ILE A 89 2.08 14.18 14.84
C ILE A 89 0.89 14.79 14.13
N HIS A 90 1.09 15.32 12.92
CA HIS A 90 0.01 15.72 12.02
C HIS A 90 0.07 14.89 10.73
N LEU A 91 -1.06 14.24 10.40
CA LEU A 91 -1.18 13.41 9.21
C LEU A 91 -2.28 13.97 8.29
N HIS A 92 -1.87 14.48 7.12
CA HIS A 92 -2.82 14.85 6.06
C HIS A 92 -3.02 13.66 5.11
N LYS A 93 -4.23 13.05 5.16
CA LYS A 93 -4.59 11.86 4.37
C LYS A 93 -5.15 12.24 3.00
N LYS A 94 -4.43 11.89 1.96
CA LYS A 94 -4.87 11.93 0.56
C LYS A 94 -5.10 10.53 0.01
N ILE A 95 -4.22 9.57 0.36
CA ILE A 95 -4.33 8.16 -0.05
C ILE A 95 -5.62 7.58 0.52
N PRO A 96 -6.49 6.97 -0.31
CA PRO A 96 -7.71 6.31 0.15
C PRO A 96 -7.43 5.21 1.17
N ILE A 97 -8.22 5.19 2.26
CA ILE A 97 -8.04 4.23 3.35
C ILE A 97 -8.76 2.92 3.02
N GLY A 98 -8.14 1.78 3.34
CA GLY A 98 -8.73 0.46 3.09
C GLY A 98 -8.90 0.13 1.61
N ALA A 99 -8.07 0.71 0.75
CA ALA A 99 -8.21 0.69 -0.70
C ALA A 99 -7.22 -0.25 -1.41
N GLY A 100 -6.48 -1.09 -0.68
CA GLY A 100 -5.47 -1.97 -1.25
C GLY A 100 -4.12 -1.29 -1.58
N LEU A 101 -3.93 -0.03 -1.14
CA LEU A 101 -2.80 0.82 -1.52
C LEU A 101 -1.69 0.91 -0.46
N GLY A 102 -1.86 0.32 0.72
CA GLY A 102 -0.87 0.32 1.79
C GLY A 102 -0.63 1.67 2.47
N GLY A 103 -1.50 2.67 2.29
CA GLY A 103 -1.27 4.03 2.78
C GLY A 103 -0.99 4.13 4.28
N GLY A 104 -1.77 3.45 5.13
CA GLY A 104 -1.53 3.44 6.57
C GLY A 104 -0.19 2.79 6.96
N SER A 105 0.21 1.72 6.25
CA SER A 105 1.51 1.08 6.45
C SER A 105 2.67 1.99 6.04
N SER A 106 2.46 2.77 4.98
CA SER A 106 3.41 3.80 4.54
C SER A 106 3.57 4.90 5.60
N ASP A 107 2.45 5.39 6.15
CA ASP A 107 2.47 6.41 7.20
C ASP A 107 3.27 5.92 8.42
N GLY A 108 3.00 4.69 8.88
CA GLY A 108 3.71 4.09 10.01
C GLY A 108 5.22 3.88 9.75
N ALA A 109 5.57 3.35 8.58
CA ALA A 109 6.97 3.17 8.19
C ALA A 109 7.72 4.50 8.09
N LYS A 110 7.05 5.52 7.53
CA LYS A 110 7.62 6.86 7.41
C LYS A 110 7.75 7.54 8.78
N ALA A 111 6.80 7.31 9.69
CA ALA A 111 6.92 7.79 11.07
C ALA A 111 8.17 7.22 11.77
N LEU A 112 8.48 5.93 11.60
CA LEU A 112 9.74 5.35 12.11
C LEU A 112 10.96 6.08 11.55
N SER A 113 10.98 6.34 10.24
CA SER A 113 12.09 7.05 9.59
C SER A 113 12.24 8.48 10.11
N ILE A 114 11.12 9.24 10.20
CA ILE A 114 11.15 10.61 10.74
C ILE A 114 11.65 10.62 12.18
N LEU A 115 11.17 9.72 13.04
CA LEU A 115 11.59 9.65 14.44
C LEU A 115 13.06 9.28 14.57
N ASN A 116 13.55 8.36 13.74
CA ASN A 116 14.98 8.02 13.68
C ASN A 116 15.84 9.24 13.35
N ASP A 117 15.45 9.99 12.32
CA ASP A 117 16.22 11.14 11.84
C ASP A 117 16.09 12.34 12.80
N LEU A 118 14.87 12.64 13.27
CA LEU A 118 14.57 13.78 14.13
C LEU A 118 15.30 13.70 15.49
N PHE A 119 15.45 12.48 16.01
CA PHE A 119 16.06 12.24 17.32
C PHE A 119 17.44 11.57 17.23
N GLU A 120 18.01 11.50 16.03
CA GLU A 120 19.35 10.94 15.78
C GLU A 120 19.56 9.56 16.40
N LEU A 121 18.57 8.67 16.30
CA LEU A 121 18.62 7.33 16.92
C LEU A 121 19.65 6.42 16.25
N LYS A 122 20.12 6.78 15.04
CA LYS A 122 21.14 6.06 14.26
C LYS A 122 20.76 4.62 13.95
N LEU A 123 19.46 4.35 13.78
CA LEU A 123 18.97 3.06 13.36
C LEU A 123 19.34 2.81 11.90
N THR A 124 19.88 1.64 11.61
CA THR A 124 20.17 1.21 10.24
C THR A 124 18.87 0.84 9.51
N LYS A 125 18.93 0.72 8.17
CA LYS A 125 17.77 0.31 7.34
C LYS A 125 17.20 -1.03 7.81
N GLU A 126 18.07 -1.99 8.16
CA GLU A 126 17.67 -3.32 8.66
C GLU A 126 16.92 -3.21 10.01
N LYS A 127 17.37 -2.34 10.90
CA LYS A 127 16.68 -2.09 12.17
C LYS A 127 15.32 -1.44 11.95
N LEU A 128 15.21 -0.48 11.03
CA LEU A 128 13.93 0.15 10.67
C LEU A 128 12.97 -0.87 10.05
N ILE A 129 13.45 -1.78 9.19
CA ILE A 129 12.67 -2.90 8.64
C ILE A 129 12.15 -3.80 9.77
N HIS A 130 12.99 -4.11 10.76
CA HIS A 130 12.59 -4.93 11.91
C HIS A 130 11.48 -4.26 12.73
N TYR A 131 11.57 -2.95 13.01
CA TYR A 131 10.49 -2.20 13.66
C TYR A 131 9.23 -2.14 12.79
N ALA A 132 9.38 -1.88 11.50
CA ALA A 132 8.27 -1.82 10.57
C ALA A 132 7.48 -3.14 10.51
N ALA A 133 8.16 -4.29 10.56
CA ALA A 133 7.52 -5.62 10.58
C ALA A 133 6.62 -5.84 11.82
N GLN A 134 6.90 -5.17 12.92
CA GLN A 134 6.07 -5.21 14.14
C GLN A 134 4.80 -4.34 14.01
N LEU A 135 4.82 -3.31 13.14
CA LEU A 135 3.66 -2.47 12.87
C LEU A 135 2.67 -3.14 11.91
N GLY A 136 3.16 -3.90 10.94
CA GLY A 136 2.33 -4.58 9.95
C GLY A 136 3.11 -5.17 8.79
N SER A 137 2.52 -6.16 8.10
CA SER A 137 3.19 -6.92 7.04
C SER A 137 3.65 -6.07 5.84
N ASP A 138 2.90 -5.02 5.49
CA ASP A 138 3.26 -4.14 4.37
C ASP A 138 4.24 -3.01 4.77
N CYS A 139 4.43 -2.74 6.09
CA CYS A 139 5.27 -1.62 6.53
C CYS A 139 6.75 -1.75 6.12
N PRO A 140 7.39 -2.94 6.15
CA PRO A 140 8.76 -3.13 5.68
C PRO A 140 8.98 -2.68 4.24
N PHE A 141 7.99 -2.88 3.35
CA PHE A 141 8.05 -2.42 1.97
C PHE A 141 8.32 -0.92 1.87
N PHE A 142 7.66 -0.11 2.71
CA PHE A 142 7.79 1.35 2.66
C PHE A 142 9.10 1.89 3.27
N VAL A 143 9.82 1.05 4.00
CA VAL A 143 11.22 1.33 4.40
C VAL A 143 12.18 1.07 3.23
N LEU A 144 11.96 0.00 2.44
CA LEU A 144 12.68 -0.29 1.21
C LEU A 144 12.34 0.74 0.13
N ASN A 145 11.06 0.94 -0.10
CA ASN A 145 10.41 1.86 -1.03
C ASN A 145 10.90 1.74 -2.49
N GLU A 146 11.10 0.52 -2.92
CA GLU A 146 11.48 0.15 -4.29
C GLU A 146 10.67 -1.05 -4.76
N ALA A 147 10.59 -1.27 -6.10
CA ALA A 147 9.88 -2.43 -6.62
C ALA A 147 10.49 -3.73 -6.07
N CYS A 148 9.67 -4.59 -5.49
CA CYS A 148 10.13 -5.83 -4.92
C CYS A 148 9.14 -6.99 -5.13
N HIS A 149 9.69 -8.17 -5.39
CA HIS A 149 9.01 -9.44 -5.33
C HIS A 149 8.84 -9.82 -3.86
N ALA A 150 7.61 -10.05 -3.44
CA ALA A 150 7.26 -10.34 -2.06
C ALA A 150 6.61 -11.73 -1.96
N THR A 151 7.06 -12.51 -0.98
CA THR A 151 6.57 -13.86 -0.66
C THR A 151 6.27 -13.99 0.83
N GLY A 152 5.94 -15.21 1.30
CA GLY A 152 5.50 -15.40 2.67
C GLY A 152 4.11 -14.80 2.87
N ARG A 153 3.92 -13.91 3.84
CA ARG A 153 2.71 -13.09 4.03
C ARG A 153 2.83 -11.73 3.32
N GLY A 154 3.90 -11.53 2.52
CA GLY A 154 4.32 -10.28 1.92
C GLY A 154 5.56 -9.65 2.56
N GLU A 155 6.11 -10.29 3.62
CA GLU A 155 7.24 -9.77 4.40
C GLU A 155 8.61 -10.20 3.87
N ILE A 156 8.71 -11.26 3.08
CA ILE A 156 9.95 -11.70 2.46
C ILE A 156 10.08 -11.01 1.12
N MET A 157 10.94 -9.99 1.05
CA MET A 157 11.03 -9.10 -0.10
C MET A 157 12.41 -9.15 -0.75
N GLN A 158 12.42 -9.22 -2.07
CA GLN A 158 13.60 -9.14 -2.91
C GLN A 158 13.41 -8.08 -3.98
N SER A 159 14.33 -7.12 -4.08
CA SER A 159 14.29 -6.07 -5.11
C SER A 159 14.23 -6.70 -6.50
N ILE A 160 13.43 -6.11 -7.39
CA ILE A 160 13.27 -6.55 -8.77
C ILE A 160 13.35 -5.35 -9.72
N PRO A 161 14.13 -5.44 -10.83
CA PRO A 161 14.35 -4.33 -11.72
C PRO A 161 13.13 -4.12 -12.65
N ILE A 162 12.11 -3.38 -12.16
CA ILE A 162 10.92 -3.00 -12.94
C ILE A 162 10.85 -1.49 -13.00
N HIS A 163 10.69 -0.96 -14.21
CA HIS A 163 10.55 0.47 -14.46
C HIS A 163 9.28 0.76 -15.26
N LEU A 164 8.32 1.43 -14.62
CA LEU A 164 7.07 1.84 -15.27
C LEU A 164 7.06 3.32 -15.67
N SER A 165 8.21 4.00 -15.64
CA SER A 165 8.34 5.43 -15.99
C SER A 165 7.91 5.77 -17.42
N ASN A 166 7.88 4.78 -18.32
CA ASN A 166 7.41 4.92 -19.70
C ASN A 166 5.89 4.76 -19.84
N TYR A 167 5.19 4.63 -18.73
CA TYR A 167 3.73 4.48 -18.70
C TYR A 167 3.12 5.59 -17.84
N THR A 168 1.88 5.90 -18.12
CA THR A 168 1.00 6.67 -17.24
C THR A 168 0.25 5.66 -16.37
N ILE A 169 0.29 5.84 -15.06
CA ILE A 169 -0.48 5.00 -14.13
C ILE A 169 -1.76 5.74 -13.79
N ALA A 170 -2.90 5.19 -14.19
CA ALA A 170 -4.21 5.66 -13.75
C ALA A 170 -4.65 4.84 -12.54
N LEU A 171 -4.92 5.49 -11.43
CA LEU A 171 -5.43 4.87 -10.21
C LEU A 171 -6.87 5.32 -9.98
N LEU A 172 -7.80 4.37 -9.94
CA LEU A 172 -9.23 4.61 -9.79
C LEU A 172 -9.70 4.02 -8.47
N HIS A 173 -10.29 4.86 -7.63
CA HIS A 173 -10.80 4.46 -6.32
C HIS A 173 -12.30 4.74 -6.19
N PRO A 174 -13.17 3.70 -6.19
CA PRO A 174 -14.63 3.86 -6.17
C PRO A 174 -15.22 4.08 -4.77
N GLY A 175 -14.41 4.08 -3.71
CA GLY A 175 -14.89 4.26 -2.35
C GLY A 175 -15.65 3.06 -1.76
N ILE A 176 -15.55 1.88 -2.38
CA ILE A 176 -16.18 0.66 -1.89
C ILE A 176 -15.29 0.03 -0.81
N PRO A 177 -15.75 -0.11 0.45
CA PRO A 177 -14.97 -0.78 1.48
C PRO A 177 -14.94 -2.29 1.24
N ILE A 178 -13.75 -2.88 1.22
CA ILE A 178 -13.55 -4.33 1.14
C ILE A 178 -12.73 -4.80 2.34
N SER A 179 -13.31 -5.71 3.12
CA SER A 179 -12.57 -6.34 4.21
C SER A 179 -11.53 -7.32 3.64
N THR A 180 -10.26 -7.08 3.93
CA THR A 180 -9.17 -7.98 3.52
C THR A 180 -9.38 -9.39 4.07
N GLY A 181 -9.80 -9.52 5.33
CA GLY A 181 -10.11 -10.81 5.92
C GLY A 181 -11.22 -11.54 5.16
N TRP A 182 -12.32 -10.85 4.82
CA TRP A 182 -13.37 -11.42 3.98
C TRP A 182 -12.82 -11.89 2.62
N ALA A 183 -12.02 -11.06 1.94
CA ALA A 183 -11.46 -11.40 0.64
C ALA A 183 -10.61 -12.67 0.69
N PHE A 184 -9.75 -12.83 1.70
CA PHE A 184 -8.98 -14.07 1.91
C PHE A 184 -9.88 -15.30 2.13
N HIS A 185 -10.99 -15.17 2.86
CA HIS A 185 -11.92 -16.27 3.08
C HIS A 185 -12.65 -16.75 1.82
N GLN A 186 -12.68 -15.93 0.75
CA GLN A 186 -13.32 -16.29 -0.50
C GLN A 186 -12.39 -17.03 -1.48
N ILE A 187 -11.11 -17.13 -1.18
CA ILE A 187 -10.11 -17.71 -2.08
C ILE A 187 -9.83 -19.15 -1.69
N THR A 188 -9.81 -20.03 -2.69
CA THR A 188 -9.18 -21.34 -2.60
C THR A 188 -7.74 -21.22 -3.06
N PRO A 189 -6.75 -21.33 -2.17
CA PRO A 189 -5.35 -21.23 -2.54
C PRO A 189 -4.94 -22.27 -3.57
N ALA A 190 -4.08 -21.89 -4.51
CA ALA A 190 -3.56 -22.81 -5.52
C ALA A 190 -2.15 -22.42 -5.95
N ILE A 191 -1.28 -23.43 -6.09
CA ILE A 191 0.05 -23.25 -6.69
C ILE A 191 -0.14 -22.97 -8.18
N LYS A 192 0.52 -21.94 -8.69
CA LYS A 192 0.46 -21.54 -10.10
C LYS A 192 1.58 -22.20 -10.89
N GLU A 193 1.33 -22.50 -12.17
CA GLU A 193 2.36 -23.03 -13.09
C GLU A 193 3.50 -22.03 -13.31
N LYS A 194 3.16 -20.73 -13.42
CA LYS A 194 4.13 -19.64 -13.53
C LYS A 194 4.06 -18.77 -12.28
N ASN A 195 5.19 -18.46 -11.73
CA ASN A 195 5.29 -17.50 -10.63
C ASN A 195 5.27 -16.05 -11.14
N ILE A 196 4.84 -15.13 -10.26
CA ILE A 196 4.74 -13.70 -10.59
C ILE A 196 6.11 -13.12 -10.98
N ALA A 197 7.20 -13.55 -10.30
CA ALA A 197 8.54 -13.08 -10.62
C ALA A 197 8.97 -13.38 -12.05
N SER A 198 8.55 -14.52 -12.62
CA SER A 198 8.83 -14.86 -14.02
C SER A 198 7.94 -14.12 -15.01
N ILE A 199 6.66 -13.92 -14.67
CA ILE A 199 5.70 -13.21 -15.53
C ILE A 199 6.09 -11.73 -15.64
N ILE A 200 6.47 -11.10 -14.54
CA ILE A 200 6.78 -9.68 -14.50
C ILE A 200 8.00 -9.29 -15.37
N GLN A 201 8.88 -10.25 -15.66
CA GLN A 201 10.02 -10.06 -16.55
C GLN A 201 9.68 -10.17 -18.05
N GLN A 202 8.47 -10.63 -18.37
CA GLN A 202 7.98 -10.69 -19.73
C GLN A 202 7.55 -9.29 -20.22
N PRO A 203 7.42 -9.10 -21.54
CA PRO A 203 6.89 -7.86 -22.08
C PRO A 203 5.53 -7.51 -21.44
N ILE A 204 5.33 -6.25 -21.05
CA ILE A 204 4.10 -5.78 -20.37
C ILE A 204 2.81 -6.10 -21.14
N THR A 205 2.91 -6.26 -22.45
CA THR A 205 1.78 -6.65 -23.32
C THR A 205 1.24 -8.04 -23.03
N THR A 206 2.02 -8.93 -22.39
CA THR A 206 1.57 -10.28 -22.00
C THR A 206 0.87 -10.27 -20.64
N TRP A 207 1.07 -9.25 -19.81
CA TRP A 207 0.59 -9.19 -18.43
C TRP A 207 -0.92 -9.27 -18.32
N LYS A 208 -1.65 -8.74 -19.31
CA LYS A 208 -3.12 -8.76 -19.32
C LYS A 208 -3.69 -10.15 -19.07
N ASN A 209 -3.06 -11.20 -19.59
CA ASN A 209 -3.55 -12.58 -19.55
C ASN A 209 -2.83 -13.45 -18.50
N GLU A 210 -1.65 -13.04 -18.04
CA GLU A 210 -0.80 -13.87 -17.18
C GLU A 210 -0.65 -13.30 -15.76
N LEU A 211 -0.58 -11.99 -15.62
CA LEU A 211 -0.35 -11.33 -14.32
C LEU A 211 -1.67 -11.05 -13.62
N ILE A 212 -2.19 -12.03 -12.89
CA ILE A 212 -3.52 -12.00 -12.29
C ILE A 212 -3.44 -11.63 -10.80
N ASN A 213 -4.47 -10.97 -10.30
CA ASN A 213 -4.71 -10.82 -8.87
C ASN A 213 -5.84 -11.77 -8.45
N ASP A 214 -5.54 -12.76 -7.62
CA ASP A 214 -6.50 -13.79 -7.20
C ASP A 214 -7.74 -13.22 -6.50
N PHE A 215 -7.64 -12.03 -5.89
CA PHE A 215 -8.79 -11.37 -5.29
C PHE A 215 -9.81 -10.86 -6.31
N GLU A 216 -9.43 -10.69 -7.58
CA GLU A 216 -10.37 -10.18 -8.60
C GLU A 216 -11.61 -11.04 -8.76
N ILE A 217 -11.47 -12.37 -8.75
CA ILE A 217 -12.61 -13.27 -8.94
C ILE A 217 -13.67 -13.06 -7.86
N PRO A 218 -13.39 -13.24 -6.56
CA PRO A 218 -14.40 -13.07 -5.52
C PRO A 218 -14.85 -11.62 -5.37
N VAL A 219 -13.95 -10.67 -5.50
CA VAL A 219 -14.24 -9.24 -5.33
C VAL A 219 -15.14 -8.74 -6.45
N PHE A 220 -14.88 -9.08 -7.70
CA PHE A 220 -15.73 -8.68 -8.84
C PHE A 220 -17.08 -9.38 -8.83
N LYS A 221 -17.15 -10.61 -8.30
CA LYS A 221 -18.43 -11.30 -8.10
C LYS A 221 -19.29 -10.57 -7.06
N ALA A 222 -18.70 -10.11 -5.96
CA ALA A 222 -19.41 -9.38 -4.90
C ALA A 222 -19.70 -7.92 -5.29
N HIS A 223 -18.83 -7.30 -6.07
CA HIS A 223 -18.87 -5.90 -6.47
C HIS A 223 -18.68 -5.76 -7.99
N PRO A 224 -19.70 -6.06 -8.82
CA PRO A 224 -19.56 -6.07 -10.30
C PRO A 224 -19.12 -4.73 -10.90
N SER A 225 -19.41 -3.60 -10.24
CA SER A 225 -18.95 -2.28 -10.68
C SER A 225 -17.43 -2.17 -10.80
N LEU A 226 -16.67 -2.96 -10.02
CA LEU A 226 -15.20 -2.96 -10.08
C LEU A 226 -14.70 -3.57 -11.39
N SER A 227 -15.35 -4.64 -11.89
CA SER A 227 -15.01 -5.21 -13.20
C SER A 227 -15.29 -4.22 -14.34
N LEU A 228 -16.34 -3.40 -14.21
CA LEU A 228 -16.63 -2.35 -15.20
C LEU A 228 -15.54 -1.27 -15.21
N ILE A 229 -14.99 -0.90 -14.03
CA ILE A 229 -13.87 0.03 -13.95
C ILE A 229 -12.62 -0.54 -14.63
N LYS A 230 -12.32 -1.82 -14.40
CA LYS A 230 -11.18 -2.50 -15.06
C LYS A 230 -11.37 -2.51 -16.59
N ASN A 231 -12.56 -2.85 -17.06
CA ASN A 231 -12.87 -2.85 -18.50
C ASN A 231 -12.76 -1.44 -19.09
N TYR A 232 -13.28 -0.42 -18.38
CA TYR A 232 -13.14 0.97 -18.79
C TYR A 232 -11.66 1.37 -19.00
N LEU A 233 -10.73 0.94 -18.14
CA LEU A 233 -9.31 1.20 -18.34
C LEU A 233 -8.78 0.55 -19.62
N TYR A 234 -9.19 -0.69 -19.90
CA TYR A 234 -8.82 -1.34 -21.18
C TYR A 234 -9.44 -0.64 -22.41
N ASP A 235 -10.68 -0.21 -22.33
CA ASP A 235 -11.34 0.56 -23.40
C ASP A 235 -10.67 1.90 -23.66
N LYS A 236 -9.99 2.45 -22.64
CA LYS A 236 -9.17 3.67 -22.75
C LYS A 236 -7.72 3.40 -23.14
N GLY A 237 -7.39 2.18 -23.53
CA GLY A 237 -6.08 1.81 -24.05
C GLY A 237 -5.06 1.37 -22.99
N ALA A 238 -5.52 0.98 -21.79
CA ALA A 238 -4.58 0.38 -20.82
C ALA A 238 -4.01 -0.92 -21.39
N ILE A 239 -2.68 -1.05 -21.30
CA ILE A 239 -1.95 -2.26 -21.70
C ILE A 239 -2.14 -3.34 -20.65
N TYR A 240 -2.21 -2.91 -19.38
CA TYR A 240 -2.49 -3.77 -18.23
C TYR A 240 -3.37 -3.01 -17.23
N ALA A 241 -4.33 -3.69 -16.63
CA ALA A 241 -5.15 -3.16 -15.54
C ALA A 241 -5.44 -4.26 -14.52
N SER A 242 -5.42 -3.91 -13.23
CA SER A 242 -5.64 -4.86 -12.14
C SER A 242 -6.16 -4.20 -10.88
N LEU A 243 -6.75 -5.03 -10.02
CA LEU A 243 -7.07 -4.69 -8.64
C LEU A 243 -5.77 -4.56 -7.85
N SER A 244 -5.64 -3.57 -6.96
CA SER A 244 -4.52 -3.46 -6.04
C SER A 244 -4.85 -4.10 -4.69
N GLY A 245 -4.03 -5.06 -4.24
CA GLY A 245 -4.30 -5.82 -3.02
C GLY A 245 -5.66 -6.48 -3.06
N SER A 246 -6.40 -6.44 -1.96
CA SER A 246 -7.79 -6.90 -1.88
C SER A 246 -8.81 -5.87 -2.40
N GLY A 247 -8.36 -4.74 -2.91
CA GLY A 247 -9.20 -3.66 -3.43
C GLY A 247 -9.56 -2.61 -2.39
N SER A 248 -10.44 -1.69 -2.75
CA SER A 248 -11.19 -1.62 -4.02
C SER A 248 -10.50 -0.81 -5.13
N SER A 249 -9.29 -0.29 -4.93
CA SER A 249 -8.60 0.47 -5.98
C SER A 249 -8.24 -0.43 -7.15
N ILE A 250 -8.46 0.09 -8.36
CA ILE A 250 -8.07 -0.52 -9.63
C ILE A 250 -7.10 0.45 -10.30
N PHE A 251 -6.03 -0.09 -10.85
CA PHE A 251 -5.07 0.70 -11.60
C PHE A 251 -4.94 0.21 -13.03
N GLY A 252 -4.52 1.10 -13.91
CA GLY A 252 -4.20 0.80 -15.30
C GLY A 252 -2.86 1.39 -15.70
N LEU A 253 -2.10 0.66 -16.50
CA LEU A 253 -0.88 1.11 -17.14
C LEU A 253 -1.21 1.49 -18.59
N LEU A 254 -1.12 2.78 -18.90
CA LEU A 254 -1.44 3.35 -20.20
C LEU A 254 -0.17 3.86 -20.90
N PRO A 255 -0.19 4.05 -22.21
CA PRO A 255 0.88 4.75 -22.90
C PRO A 255 1.20 6.09 -22.24
N LYS A 256 2.48 6.45 -22.17
CA LYS A 256 2.94 7.69 -21.53
C LYS A 256 2.22 8.91 -22.11
N GLY A 257 1.75 9.79 -21.22
CA GLY A 257 1.04 11.02 -21.60
C GLY A 257 -0.45 10.83 -21.93
N THR A 258 -1.00 9.61 -21.72
CA THR A 258 -2.45 9.39 -21.89
C THR A 258 -3.23 10.27 -20.92
N ILE A 259 -4.19 11.03 -21.43
CA ILE A 259 -5.15 11.80 -20.64
C ILE A 259 -6.43 10.99 -20.53
N LEU A 260 -6.83 10.70 -19.30
CA LEU A 260 -8.12 10.08 -19.02
C LEU A 260 -9.11 11.14 -18.54
N ASN A 261 -10.29 11.15 -19.17
CA ASN A 261 -11.42 11.95 -18.68
C ASN A 261 -12.32 11.05 -17.81
N PRO A 262 -12.82 11.56 -16.67
CA PRO A 262 -13.80 10.83 -15.87
C PRO A 262 -14.98 10.40 -16.72
N SER A 263 -15.40 9.14 -16.58
CA SER A 263 -16.60 8.67 -17.25
C SER A 263 -17.83 9.12 -16.48
N PRO A 264 -18.89 9.65 -17.14
CA PRO A 264 -20.16 9.97 -16.48
C PRO A 264 -20.79 8.77 -15.76
N ALA A 265 -20.44 7.55 -16.16
CA ALA A 265 -20.89 6.33 -15.48
C ALA A 265 -20.29 6.11 -14.10
N PHE A 266 -19.31 6.92 -13.68
CA PHE A 266 -18.57 6.77 -12.42
C PHE A 266 -18.47 8.09 -11.67
N ASP A 267 -19.58 8.76 -11.39
CA ASP A 267 -19.65 10.11 -10.77
C ASP A 267 -18.93 10.23 -9.42
N LYS A 268 -18.76 9.13 -8.68
CA LYS A 268 -18.10 9.10 -7.36
C LYS A 268 -16.66 8.55 -7.42
N LEU A 269 -16.16 8.29 -8.61
CA LEU A 269 -14.83 7.71 -8.78
C LEU A 269 -13.76 8.79 -8.56
N LYS A 270 -12.90 8.58 -7.56
CA LYS A 270 -11.67 9.37 -7.44
C LYS A 270 -10.64 8.77 -8.40
N MET A 271 -10.00 9.62 -9.19
CA MET A 271 -8.98 9.24 -10.16
C MET A 271 -7.72 10.08 -9.95
N ASP A 272 -6.60 9.40 -9.81
CA ASP A 272 -5.27 10.00 -9.81
C ASP A 272 -4.50 9.50 -11.04
N ILE A 273 -3.81 10.40 -11.73
CA ILE A 273 -2.93 10.12 -12.87
C ILE A 273 -1.50 10.37 -12.40
N ILE A 274 -0.65 9.38 -12.53
CA ILE A 274 0.71 9.33 -11.98
C ILE A 274 1.73 9.03 -13.07
#